data_1c9be191ff7e4f9c5a68d49317749c56
#
_entry.id   1c9be191ff7e4f9c5a68d49317749c56
#
_cell.length_a   1.000
_cell.length_b   1.000
_cell.length_c   1.000
_cell.angle_alpha   90.00
_cell.angle_beta   90.00
_cell.angle_gamma   90.00
#
_symmetry.space_group_name_H-M   'P 1'
#
loop_
_entity.id
_entity.type
_entity.pdbx_description
1 polymer ?
#
loop_
_entity_poly.entity_id
_entity_poly.type
_entity_poly.pdbx_seq_one_letter_code
_entity_poly.pdbx_strand_id
1 'polypeptide(L)'
;MHKQINHKPQITYQNRSIWVKDMKNEKSVEILIDELRQRFAKGFLDLLILQLIETQPTWGYDIIKTTEAKYKFKLRHGALYPMLNNLKTKGLIKCRKELQKGRVRKIYEITEEGRILLKAYYEFLREQEPEKINNMLLEYRK
;
A
#
# COMPACT_ATOMS: atom_id res chain seq x y z
N MET A 1 31.19 -31.09 -12.48
CA MET A 1 30.78 -29.73 -12.03
C MET A 1 29.25 -29.67 -12.04
N HIS A 2 28.63 -29.93 -10.91
CA HIS A 2 27.18 -29.79 -10.79
C HIS A 2 26.86 -28.38 -10.30
N LYS A 3 26.36 -27.53 -11.18
CA LYS A 3 25.69 -26.29 -10.77
C LYS A 3 24.35 -26.67 -10.11
N GLN A 4 24.31 -26.70 -8.81
CA GLN A 4 23.02 -26.67 -8.11
C GLN A 4 22.38 -25.30 -8.39
N ILE A 5 21.41 -25.30 -9.28
CA ILE A 5 20.49 -24.18 -9.44
C ILE A 5 19.56 -24.24 -8.25
N ASN A 6 19.87 -23.46 -7.24
CA ASN A 6 19.00 -23.26 -6.08
C ASN A 6 17.76 -22.49 -6.55
N HIS A 7 16.75 -23.22 -7.02
CA HIS A 7 15.43 -22.69 -7.29
C HIS A 7 14.78 -22.41 -5.93
N LYS A 8 15.00 -21.22 -5.39
CA LYS A 8 14.13 -20.71 -4.31
C LYS A 8 12.74 -20.53 -4.92
N PRO A 9 11.68 -21.12 -4.30
CA PRO A 9 10.33 -20.89 -4.81
C PRO A 9 10.01 -19.39 -4.69
N GLN A 10 9.78 -18.75 -5.82
CA GLN A 10 9.19 -17.43 -5.83
C GLN A 10 7.78 -17.55 -5.26
N ILE A 11 7.55 -16.91 -4.13
CA ILE A 11 6.22 -16.85 -3.52
C ILE A 11 5.39 -15.89 -4.37
N THR A 12 4.77 -16.44 -5.41
CA THR A 12 3.77 -15.71 -6.18
C THR A 12 2.42 -15.85 -5.48
N TYR A 13 1.58 -14.84 -5.58
CA TYR A 13 0.22 -14.83 -5.05
C TYR A 13 -0.63 -16.03 -5.51
N GLN A 14 -0.25 -16.70 -6.58
CA GLN A 14 -0.90 -17.90 -7.11
C GLN A 14 -0.65 -19.16 -6.26
N ASN A 15 0.41 -19.21 -5.44
CA ASN A 15 0.72 -20.33 -4.56
C ASN A 15 0.11 -20.24 -3.17
N ARG A 16 -0.79 -19.28 -2.96
CA ARG A 16 -1.47 -19.04 -1.67
C ARG A 16 -2.20 -20.29 -1.15
N SER A 17 -2.76 -21.10 -2.04
CA SER A 17 -3.49 -22.30 -1.68
C SER A 17 -2.63 -23.44 -1.13
N ILE A 18 -1.33 -23.48 -1.43
CA ILE A 18 -0.42 -24.55 -1.00
C ILE A 18 -0.06 -24.41 0.48
N TRP A 19 0.20 -23.19 0.95
CA TRP A 19 0.55 -22.91 2.34
C TRP A 19 -0.62 -23.06 3.30
N VAL A 20 -1.83 -22.75 2.83
CA VAL A 20 -3.06 -22.81 3.62
C VAL A 20 -3.49 -24.27 3.85
N LYS A 21 -3.22 -25.19 2.91
CA LYS A 21 -3.58 -26.60 3.01
C LYS A 21 -2.85 -27.37 4.12
N ASP A 22 -1.64 -26.93 4.47
CA ASP A 22 -0.83 -27.55 5.52
C ASP A 22 -1.19 -27.09 6.94
N MET A 23 -2.07 -26.09 7.07
CA MET A 23 -2.48 -25.56 8.37
C MET A 23 -3.82 -26.16 8.80
N LYS A 24 -3.89 -26.69 10.01
CA LYS A 24 -5.07 -27.38 10.58
C LYS A 24 -6.35 -26.52 10.67
N ASN A 25 -6.27 -25.22 10.33
CA ASN A 25 -7.42 -24.31 10.36
C ASN A 25 -7.28 -23.19 9.32
N GLU A 26 -7.62 -23.48 8.07
CA GLU A 26 -7.60 -22.57 6.93
C GLU A 26 -8.33 -21.25 7.21
N LYS A 27 -9.50 -21.32 7.84
CA LYS A 27 -10.33 -20.15 8.14
C LYS A 27 -9.66 -19.17 9.10
N SER A 28 -8.93 -19.68 10.10
CA SER A 28 -8.19 -18.83 11.04
C SER A 28 -7.04 -18.10 10.38
N VAL A 29 -6.36 -18.74 9.42
CA VAL A 29 -5.25 -18.13 8.68
C VAL A 29 -5.75 -17.03 7.76
N GLU A 30 -6.87 -17.22 7.07
CA GLU A 30 -7.47 -16.19 6.22
C GLU A 30 -7.84 -14.95 7.02
N ILE A 31 -8.43 -15.11 8.21
CA ILE A 31 -8.74 -13.99 9.11
C ILE A 31 -7.47 -13.23 9.48
N LEU A 32 -6.41 -13.93 9.88
CA LEU A 32 -5.13 -13.30 10.25
C LEU A 32 -4.47 -12.57 9.06
N ILE A 33 -4.57 -13.10 7.86
CA ILE A 33 -4.07 -12.45 6.66
C ILE A 33 -4.88 -11.19 6.34
N ASP A 34 -6.20 -11.21 6.51
CA ASP A 34 -7.03 -10.01 6.34
C ASP A 34 -6.71 -8.94 7.39
N GLU A 35 -6.51 -9.32 8.64
CA GLU A 35 -6.06 -8.39 9.68
C GLU A 35 -4.69 -7.78 9.36
N LEU A 36 -3.76 -8.57 8.82
CA LEU A 36 -2.45 -8.08 8.38
C LEU A 36 -2.58 -7.07 7.24
N ARG A 37 -3.44 -7.36 6.26
CA ARG A 37 -3.73 -6.41 5.16
C ARG A 37 -4.30 -5.09 5.68
N GLN A 38 -5.23 -5.15 6.63
CA GLN A 38 -5.81 -3.95 7.24
C GLN A 38 -4.74 -3.12 7.97
N ARG A 39 -3.86 -3.77 8.73
CA ARG A 39 -2.75 -3.10 9.40
C ARG A 39 -1.77 -2.48 8.41
N PHE A 40 -1.41 -3.22 7.37
CA PHE A 40 -0.54 -2.72 6.30
C PHE A 40 -1.15 -1.49 5.61
N ALA A 41 -2.40 -1.59 5.18
CA ALA A 41 -3.08 -0.48 4.51
C ALA A 41 -3.20 0.77 5.41
N LYS A 42 -3.47 0.60 6.71
CA LYS A 42 -3.49 1.71 7.67
C LYS A 42 -2.10 2.33 7.87
N GLY A 43 -1.06 1.51 7.95
CA GLY A 43 0.31 1.96 8.17
C GLY A 43 0.92 2.69 6.97
N PHE A 44 0.47 2.37 5.76
CA PHE A 44 0.97 2.95 4.49
C PHE A 44 -0.09 3.76 3.75
N LEU A 45 -1.10 4.25 4.46
CA LEU A 45 -2.22 4.95 3.81
C LEU A 45 -1.78 6.21 3.06
N ASP A 46 -0.86 6.97 3.60
CA ASP A 46 -0.28 8.15 2.95
C ASP A 46 0.44 7.79 1.64
N LEU A 47 1.25 6.74 1.65
CA LEU A 47 1.89 6.20 0.46
C LEU A 47 0.87 5.74 -0.59
N LEU A 48 -0.15 5.01 -0.18
CA LEU A 48 -1.20 4.53 -1.08
C LEU A 48 -1.97 5.67 -1.72
N ILE A 49 -2.29 6.71 -0.95
CA ILE A 49 -2.98 7.90 -1.46
C ILE A 49 -2.09 8.68 -2.43
N LEU A 50 -0.83 8.92 -2.09
CA LEU A 50 0.13 9.60 -2.98
C LEU A 50 0.30 8.84 -4.30
N GLN A 51 0.38 7.52 -4.26
CA GLN A 51 0.48 6.67 -5.44
C GLN A 51 -0.75 6.78 -6.35
N LEU A 52 -1.94 6.83 -5.77
CA LEU A 52 -3.18 7.00 -6.55
C LEU A 52 -3.25 8.40 -7.20
N ILE A 53 -2.88 9.44 -6.47
CA ILE A 53 -2.90 10.83 -6.95
C ILE A 53 -1.80 11.07 -8.00
N GLU A 54 -0.66 10.38 -7.91
CA GLU A 54 0.42 10.46 -8.91
C GLU A 54 -0.06 10.01 -10.29
N THR A 55 -0.86 8.95 -10.33
CA THR A 55 -1.35 8.40 -11.60
C THR A 55 -2.20 9.40 -12.38
N GLN A 56 -3.07 10.12 -11.69
CA GLN A 56 -3.89 11.19 -12.25
C GLN A 56 -4.50 12.04 -11.13
N PRO A 57 -4.77 13.33 -11.40
CA PRO A 57 -5.57 14.15 -10.49
C PRO A 57 -6.91 13.48 -10.19
N THR A 58 -7.29 13.44 -8.91
CA THR A 58 -8.47 12.67 -8.50
C THR A 58 -9.18 13.34 -7.32
N TRP A 59 -10.42 13.01 -7.11
CA TRP A 59 -11.23 13.47 -5.99
C TRP A 59 -11.36 12.41 -4.89
N GLY A 60 -11.75 12.86 -3.68
CA GLY A 60 -11.79 11.98 -2.50
C GLY A 60 -12.67 10.73 -2.65
N TYR A 61 -13.80 10.84 -3.35
CA TYR A 61 -14.68 9.69 -3.61
C TYR A 61 -13.99 8.60 -4.44
N ASP A 62 -13.25 8.99 -5.48
CA ASP A 62 -12.53 8.05 -6.32
C ASP A 62 -11.33 7.42 -5.59
N ILE A 63 -10.69 8.15 -4.69
CA ILE A 63 -9.65 7.59 -3.82
C ILE A 63 -10.23 6.44 -2.98
N ILE A 64 -11.38 6.66 -2.33
CA ILE A 64 -12.05 5.63 -1.52
C ILE A 64 -12.38 4.41 -2.37
N LYS A 65 -13.03 4.63 -3.51
CA LYS A 65 -13.47 3.56 -4.41
C LYS A 65 -12.29 2.75 -4.97
N THR A 66 -11.23 3.43 -5.40
CA THR A 66 -10.04 2.79 -5.95
C THR A 66 -9.25 2.04 -4.88
N THR A 67 -9.14 2.60 -3.68
CA THR A 67 -8.48 1.95 -2.55
C THR A 67 -9.18 0.65 -2.18
N GLU A 68 -10.51 0.66 -2.11
CA GLU A 68 -11.29 -0.55 -1.82
C GLU A 68 -11.14 -1.60 -2.92
N ALA A 69 -11.22 -1.21 -4.19
CA ALA A 69 -11.10 -2.11 -5.31
C ALA A 69 -9.68 -2.72 -5.45
N LYS A 70 -8.64 -1.89 -5.31
CA LYS A 70 -7.25 -2.29 -5.57
C LYS A 70 -6.60 -3.00 -4.37
N TYR A 71 -6.84 -2.51 -3.16
CA TYR A 71 -6.15 -2.98 -1.95
C TYR A 71 -7.04 -3.81 -1.02
N LYS A 72 -8.33 -3.96 -1.36
CA LYS A 72 -9.33 -4.65 -0.51
C LYS A 72 -9.42 -4.04 0.90
N PHE A 73 -9.14 -2.75 1.01
CA PHE A 73 -9.18 -1.98 2.23
C PHE A 73 -10.32 -0.97 2.18
N LYS A 74 -11.25 -1.05 3.15
CA LYS A 74 -12.37 -0.14 3.26
C LYS A 74 -11.93 1.18 3.90
N LEU A 75 -11.63 2.17 3.08
CA LEU A 75 -11.27 3.50 3.51
C LEU A 75 -12.54 4.32 3.80
N ARG A 76 -12.66 4.82 5.01
CA ARG A 76 -13.77 5.68 5.42
C ARG A 76 -13.44 7.15 5.16
N HIS A 77 -14.48 7.96 4.90
CA HIS A 77 -14.36 9.41 4.74
C HIS A 77 -13.66 10.07 5.94
N GLY A 78 -13.99 9.66 7.17
CA GLY A 78 -13.39 10.15 8.39
C GLY A 78 -11.89 9.88 8.54
N ALA A 79 -11.35 8.90 7.85
CA ALA A 79 -9.90 8.64 7.79
C ALA A 79 -9.23 9.33 6.60
N LEU A 80 -9.89 9.39 5.45
CA LEU A 80 -9.33 9.97 4.23
C LEU A 80 -9.09 11.47 4.33
N TYR A 81 -10.12 12.25 4.70
CA TYR A 81 -10.01 13.71 4.64
C TYR A 81 -8.99 14.31 5.60
N PRO A 82 -8.83 13.85 6.85
CA PRO A 82 -7.71 14.24 7.69
C PRO A 82 -6.35 13.92 7.08
N MET A 83 -6.22 12.78 6.42
CA MET A 83 -4.98 12.39 5.73
C MET A 83 -4.69 13.30 4.55
N LEU A 84 -5.67 13.59 3.69
CA LEU A 84 -5.52 14.53 2.58
C LEU A 84 -5.14 15.94 3.06
N ASN A 85 -5.75 16.39 4.16
CA ASN A 85 -5.41 17.68 4.74
C ASN A 85 -3.97 17.70 5.29
N ASN A 86 -3.53 16.62 5.93
CA ASN A 86 -2.15 16.46 6.39
C ASN A 86 -1.15 16.51 5.23
N LEU A 87 -1.39 15.75 4.18
CA LEU A 87 -0.54 15.74 2.98
C LEU A 87 -0.48 17.12 2.31
N LYS A 88 -1.61 17.82 2.25
CA LYS A 88 -1.68 19.18 1.73
C LYS A 88 -0.89 20.17 2.61
N THR A 89 -1.03 20.11 3.92
CA THR A 89 -0.29 20.95 4.87
C THR A 89 1.23 20.73 4.76
N LYS A 90 1.66 19.51 4.50
CA LYS A 90 3.06 19.17 4.25
C LYS A 90 3.57 19.57 2.85
N GLY A 91 2.70 20.11 1.99
CA GLY A 91 3.07 20.50 0.63
C GLY A 91 3.26 19.33 -0.34
N LEU A 92 2.78 18.13 -0.02
CA LEU A 92 2.96 16.93 -0.83
C LEU A 92 1.88 16.78 -1.91
N ILE A 93 0.73 17.38 -1.67
CA ILE A 93 -0.38 17.48 -2.62
C ILE A 93 -0.93 18.90 -2.62
N LYS A 94 -1.58 19.27 -3.70
CA LYS A 94 -2.37 20.51 -3.83
C LYS A 94 -3.81 20.16 -4.16
N CYS A 95 -4.70 21.09 -3.85
CA CYS A 95 -6.14 20.92 -4.04
C CYS A 95 -6.68 22.10 -4.86
N ARG A 96 -7.47 21.82 -5.87
CA ARG A 96 -8.26 22.80 -6.60
C ARG A 96 -9.73 22.43 -6.58
N LYS A 97 -10.59 23.43 -6.71
CA LYS A 97 -12.03 23.23 -6.86
C LYS A 97 -12.37 23.17 -8.35
N GLU A 98 -13.20 22.23 -8.72
CA GLU A 98 -13.67 22.04 -10.10
C GLU A 98 -15.19 21.84 -10.12
N LEU A 99 -15.88 22.50 -11.05
CA LEU A 99 -17.30 22.33 -11.24
C LEU A 99 -17.54 21.12 -12.16
N GLN A 100 -18.17 20.10 -11.64
CA GLN A 100 -18.54 18.91 -12.42
C GLN A 100 -20.03 18.59 -12.23
N LYS A 101 -20.76 18.54 -13.33
CA LYS A 101 -22.21 18.22 -13.33
C LYS A 101 -23.00 19.04 -12.30
N GLY A 102 -22.75 20.34 -12.23
CA GLY A 102 -23.42 21.28 -11.31
C GLY A 102 -22.98 21.19 -9.84
N ARG A 103 -21.96 20.39 -9.51
CA ARG A 103 -21.39 20.28 -8.16
C ARG A 103 -19.93 20.67 -8.12
N VAL A 104 -19.56 21.46 -7.12
CA VAL A 104 -18.17 21.79 -6.85
C VAL A 104 -17.48 20.59 -6.18
N ARG A 105 -16.40 20.12 -6.80
CA ARG A 105 -15.60 19.00 -6.29
C ARG A 105 -14.17 19.46 -6.04
N LYS A 106 -13.55 18.90 -5.01
CA LYS A 106 -12.13 19.09 -4.73
C LYS A 106 -11.33 18.04 -5.47
N ILE A 107 -10.42 18.49 -6.33
CA ILE A 107 -9.48 17.65 -7.07
C ILE A 107 -8.11 17.77 -6.41
N TYR A 108 -7.49 16.66 -6.13
CA TYR A 108 -6.17 16.56 -5.52
C TYR A 108 -5.14 16.17 -6.58
N GLU A 109 -4.01 16.84 -6.55
CA GLU A 109 -2.87 16.62 -7.45
C GLU A 109 -1.60 16.50 -6.63
N ILE A 110 -0.68 15.62 -7.05
CA ILE A 110 0.63 15.51 -6.41
C ILE A 110 1.51 16.71 -6.78
N THR A 111 2.29 17.16 -5.81
CA THR A 111 3.34 18.18 -6.03
C THR A 111 4.67 17.52 -6.41
N GLU A 112 5.67 18.32 -6.78
CA GLU A 112 7.02 17.80 -7.01
C GLU A 112 7.61 17.19 -5.73
N GLU A 113 7.41 17.86 -4.59
CA GLU A 113 7.80 17.34 -3.26
C GLU A 113 7.12 16.01 -2.95
N GLY A 114 5.84 15.88 -3.32
CA GLY A 114 5.10 14.62 -3.19
C GLY A 114 5.69 13.49 -4.03
N ARG A 115 6.12 13.77 -5.27
CA ARG A 115 6.79 12.80 -6.15
C ARG A 115 8.15 12.38 -5.60
N ILE A 116 8.92 13.32 -5.09
CA ILE A 116 10.22 13.04 -4.45
C ILE A 116 10.03 12.12 -3.25
N LEU A 117 9.06 12.42 -2.38
CA LEU A 117 8.77 11.59 -1.23
C LEU A 117 8.29 10.19 -1.64
N LEU A 118 7.42 10.10 -2.63
CA LEU A 118 6.92 8.81 -3.13
C LEU A 118 8.05 7.93 -3.65
N LYS A 119 8.99 8.53 -4.39
CA LYS A 119 10.22 7.83 -4.85
C LYS A 119 11.07 7.35 -3.69
N ALA A 120 11.27 8.18 -2.67
CA ALA A 120 12.00 7.81 -1.45
C ALA A 120 11.32 6.66 -0.70
N TYR A 121 9.99 6.63 -0.64
CA TYR A 121 9.23 5.52 -0.07
C TYR A 121 9.46 4.21 -0.83
N TYR A 122 9.48 4.24 -2.15
CA TYR A 122 9.76 3.05 -2.95
C TYR A 122 11.18 2.53 -2.74
N GLU A 123 12.15 3.41 -2.62
CA GLU A 123 13.53 3.04 -2.32
C GLU A 123 13.65 2.41 -0.93
N PHE A 124 13.03 3.04 0.08
CA PHE A 124 12.97 2.50 1.44
C PHE A 124 12.32 1.11 1.48
N LEU A 125 11.18 0.91 0.81
CA LEU A 125 10.50 -0.39 0.78
C LEU A 125 11.32 -1.46 0.07
N ARG A 126 12.07 -1.11 -0.97
CA ARG A 126 13.00 -2.03 -1.64
C ARG A 126 14.14 -2.48 -0.73
N GLU A 127 14.61 -1.63 0.16
CA GLU A 127 15.64 -1.97 1.14
C GLU A 127 15.16 -3.00 2.18
N GLN A 128 13.84 -3.12 2.37
CA GLN A 128 13.21 -4.06 3.28
C GLN A 128 12.96 -5.42 2.62
N GLU A 129 13.88 -5.90 1.79
CA GLU A 129 13.76 -7.19 1.13
C GLU A 129 13.67 -8.35 2.13
N PRO A 130 12.85 -9.38 1.85
CA PRO A 130 12.69 -10.53 2.75
C PRO A 130 14.00 -11.23 3.14
N GLU A 131 14.97 -11.26 2.25
CA GLU A 131 16.31 -11.83 2.54
C GLU A 131 17.07 -11.03 3.60
N LYS A 132 17.00 -9.72 3.56
CA LYS A 132 17.62 -8.85 4.57
C LYS A 132 16.95 -9.02 5.93
N ILE A 133 15.63 -9.09 5.95
CA ILE A 133 14.85 -9.32 7.17
C ILE A 133 15.20 -10.70 7.75
N ASN A 134 15.26 -11.73 6.92
CA ASN A 134 15.59 -13.09 7.35
C ASN A 134 17.01 -13.17 7.93
N ASN A 135 17.99 -12.56 7.28
CA ASN A 135 19.36 -12.52 7.77
C ASN A 135 19.47 -11.79 9.12
N MET A 136 18.76 -10.68 9.27
CA MET A 136 18.68 -9.94 10.52
C MET A 136 18.07 -10.79 11.65
N LEU A 137 16.97 -11.52 11.37
CA LEU A 137 16.35 -12.44 12.35
C LEU A 137 17.25 -13.62 12.72
N LEU A 138 18.07 -14.12 11.80
CA LEU A 138 19.03 -15.21 12.07
C LEU A 138 20.17 -14.73 12.96
N GLU A 139 20.62 -13.48 12.85
CA GLU A 139 21.61 -12.88 13.73
C GLU A 139 21.12 -12.75 15.18
N TYR A 140 19.84 -12.42 15.37
CA TYR A 140 19.23 -12.36 16.72
C TYR A 140 19.06 -13.73 17.38
N ARG A 141 19.11 -14.83 16.65
CA ARG A 141 19.01 -16.19 17.18
C ARG A 141 20.31 -16.79 17.67
N LYS A 142 21.41 -16.12 17.44
CA LYS A 142 22.74 -16.50 17.92
C LYS A 142 22.95 -15.99 19.34
#